data_ee77386c4c613fc264f70f8dabe82c85
#
_entry.id   ee77386c4c613fc264f70f8dabe82c85
#
_cell.length_a   1.000
_cell.length_b   1.000
_cell.length_c   1.000
_cell.angle_alpha   90.00
_cell.angle_beta   90.00
_cell.angle_gamma   90.00
#
_symmetry.space_group_name_H-M   'P 1'
#
loop_
_entity.id
_entity.type
_entity.pdbx_description
1 polymer ?
#
loop_
_entity_poly.entity_id
_entity_poly.type
_entity_poly.pdbx_seq_one_letter_code
_entity_poly.pdbx_strand_id
1 'polypeptide(L)'
;MRPKKTRWIKCAPQERCFKPLCKPLSKLENVYLTLDEFEAVRLACLEGLKQIDAAKKMKISRPTFSRIETSAHRKIADALVNIKAIRIEGGCCQIIRRSRK
;
A
#
# COMPACT_ATOMS: atom_id res chain seq x y z
N MET A 1 20.58 -3.26 13.34
CA MET A 1 19.51 -3.34 12.36
C MET A 1 19.69 -2.31 11.28
N ARG A 2 19.47 -2.69 10.07
CA ARG A 2 19.68 -1.79 8.95
C ARG A 2 18.41 -0.97 8.68
N PRO A 3 18.52 0.35 8.53
CA PRO A 3 17.34 1.14 8.25
C PRO A 3 16.79 0.83 6.85
N LYS A 4 15.52 0.97 6.72
CA LYS A 4 14.89 0.77 5.44
C LYS A 4 15.14 1.96 4.54
N LYS A 5 15.30 1.67 3.26
CA LYS A 5 15.40 2.71 2.26
C LYS A 5 14.06 3.42 2.14
N THR A 6 14.12 4.74 2.04
CA THR A 6 12.90 5.51 1.84
C THR A 6 12.34 5.26 0.45
N ARG A 7 11.07 5.01 0.37
CA ARG A 7 10.40 4.77 -0.90
C ARG A 7 9.56 5.98 -1.27
N TRP A 8 9.41 6.19 -2.55
CA TRP A 8 8.68 7.34 -3.05
C TRP A 8 7.26 6.95 -3.39
N ILE A 9 6.31 7.78 -2.96
CA ILE A 9 4.89 7.58 -3.19
C ILE A 9 4.33 8.82 -3.86
N LYS A 10 3.68 8.62 -5.00
CA LYS A 10 3.14 9.74 -5.74
C LYS A 10 1.82 10.23 -5.17
N CYS A 11 0.98 9.32 -4.70
CA CYS A 11 -0.32 9.67 -4.17
C CYS A 11 -0.50 9.13 -2.77
N ALA A 12 -0.91 9.98 -1.86
CA ALA A 12 -1.33 9.53 -0.55
C ALA A 12 -2.85 9.40 -0.54
N PRO A 13 -3.40 8.39 0.11
CA PRO A 13 -4.85 8.26 0.18
C PRO A 13 -5.44 9.32 1.08
N GLN A 14 -6.58 9.85 0.67
CA GLN A 14 -7.31 10.83 1.47
C GLN A 14 -8.03 10.16 2.60
N GLU A 15 -8.72 9.08 2.30
CA GLU A 15 -9.35 8.24 3.29
C GLU A 15 -8.43 7.06 3.54
N ARG A 16 -8.31 6.68 4.79
CA ARG A 16 -7.33 5.67 5.15
C ARG A 16 -7.94 4.41 5.72
N CYS A 17 -9.25 4.25 5.58
CA CYS A 17 -9.91 3.08 6.13
C CYS A 17 -10.99 2.57 5.20
N PHE A 18 -10.92 1.29 4.89
CA PHE A 18 -11.96 0.58 4.16
C PHE A 18 -12.51 -0.48 5.09
N LYS A 19 -13.82 -0.57 5.16
CA LYS A 19 -14.40 -1.58 6.05
C LYS A 19 -15.60 -2.23 5.40
N PRO A 20 -15.94 -3.45 5.81
CA PRO A 20 -17.18 -4.07 5.38
C PRO A 20 -18.37 -3.25 5.85
N LEU A 21 -19.33 -3.05 4.97
CA LEU A 21 -20.47 -2.23 5.28
C LEU A 21 -21.36 -2.84 6.36
N CYS A 22 -21.38 -4.16 6.43
CA CYS A 22 -22.34 -4.87 7.28
C CYS A 22 -21.92 -4.95 8.73
N LYS A 23 -20.74 -4.47 9.11
CA LYS A 23 -20.28 -4.53 10.49
C LYS A 23 -19.72 -3.20 10.95
N PRO A 24 -19.95 -2.81 12.20
CA PRO A 24 -19.31 -1.60 12.71
C PRO A 24 -17.81 -1.83 12.89
N LEU A 25 -17.04 -0.75 12.76
CA LEU A 25 -15.59 -0.83 12.86
C LEU A 25 -15.14 -1.42 14.20
N SER A 26 -15.87 -1.13 15.26
CA SER A 26 -15.51 -1.61 16.59
C SER A 26 -15.54 -3.14 16.70
N LYS A 27 -16.21 -3.81 15.78
CA LYS A 27 -16.32 -5.27 15.82
C LYS A 27 -15.47 -5.94 14.76
N LEU A 28 -14.56 -5.18 14.12
CA LEU A 28 -13.73 -5.71 13.05
C LEU A 28 -12.28 -5.73 13.47
N GLU A 29 -11.59 -6.76 13.05
CA GLU A 29 -10.14 -6.73 13.10
C GLU A 29 -9.64 -5.85 11.97
N ASN A 30 -8.44 -5.31 12.13
CA ASN A 30 -7.85 -4.45 11.14
C ASN A 30 -6.64 -5.10 10.49
N VAL A 31 -6.51 -4.89 9.19
CA VAL A 31 -5.30 -5.19 8.46
C VAL A 31 -4.65 -3.85 8.15
N TYR A 32 -3.36 -3.74 8.41
CA TYR A 32 -2.66 -2.47 8.22
C TYR A 32 -1.84 -2.55 6.94
N LEU A 33 -2.27 -1.79 5.94
CA LEU A 33 -1.56 -1.67 4.67
C LEU A 33 -0.68 -0.44 4.76
N THR A 34 0.62 -0.62 4.59
CA THR A 34 1.53 0.53 4.68
C THR A 34 1.43 1.36 3.41
N LEU A 35 1.93 2.59 3.47
CA LEU A 35 1.87 3.48 2.31
C LEU A 35 2.66 2.95 1.14
N ASP A 36 3.79 2.29 1.38
CA ASP A 36 4.55 1.70 0.28
C ASP A 36 3.81 0.50 -0.32
N GLU A 37 3.09 -0.26 0.49
CA GLU A 37 2.25 -1.34 -0.02
C GLU A 37 1.10 -0.79 -0.85
N PHE A 38 0.50 0.29 -0.37
CA PHE A 38 -0.55 0.97 -1.12
C PHE A 38 -0.04 1.44 -2.47
N GLU A 39 1.13 2.06 -2.50
CA GLU A 39 1.68 2.55 -3.76
C GLU A 39 2.03 1.41 -4.71
N ALA A 40 2.54 0.30 -4.18
CA ALA A 40 2.84 -0.86 -5.01
C ALA A 40 1.58 -1.39 -5.69
N VAL A 41 0.49 -1.47 -4.94
CA VAL A 41 -0.78 -1.91 -5.51
C VAL A 41 -1.26 -0.93 -6.57
N ARG A 42 -1.15 0.36 -6.30
CA ARG A 42 -1.59 1.37 -7.25
C ARG A 42 -0.82 1.24 -8.57
N LEU A 43 0.49 1.11 -8.47
CA LEU A 43 1.32 1.07 -9.68
C LEU A 43 1.14 -0.23 -10.46
N ALA A 44 1.14 -1.37 -9.76
CA ALA A 44 1.09 -2.65 -10.44
C ALA A 44 -0.30 -3.04 -10.86
N CYS A 45 -1.29 -2.77 -10.04
CA CYS A 45 -2.63 -3.29 -10.27
C CYS A 45 -3.56 -2.28 -10.92
N LEU A 46 -3.51 -1.02 -10.50
CA LEU A 46 -4.39 -0.01 -11.08
C LEU A 46 -3.78 0.58 -12.33
N GLU A 47 -2.50 0.96 -12.28
CA GLU A 47 -1.82 1.54 -13.44
C GLU A 47 -1.36 0.47 -14.43
N GLY A 48 -1.24 -0.76 -13.98
CA GLY A 48 -0.85 -1.85 -14.86
C GLY A 48 0.61 -1.89 -15.24
N LEU A 49 1.48 -1.31 -14.44
CA LEU A 49 2.90 -1.29 -14.75
C LEU A 49 3.56 -2.63 -14.47
N LYS A 50 4.60 -2.92 -15.25
CA LYS A 50 5.43 -4.08 -14.95
C LYS A 50 6.22 -3.81 -13.68
N GLN A 51 6.64 -4.89 -13.01
CA GLN A 51 7.35 -4.75 -11.74
C GLN A 51 8.60 -3.88 -11.88
N ILE A 52 9.33 -4.04 -12.97
CA ILE A 52 10.55 -3.28 -13.13
C ILE A 52 10.26 -1.78 -13.24
N ASP A 53 9.18 -1.42 -13.94
CA ASP A 53 8.82 -0.02 -14.10
C ASP A 53 8.26 0.56 -12.82
N ALA A 54 7.44 -0.23 -12.12
CA ALA A 54 6.88 0.20 -10.84
C ALA A 54 7.98 0.41 -9.81
N ALA A 55 8.94 -0.51 -9.77
CA ALA A 55 10.05 -0.39 -8.84
C ALA A 55 10.86 0.88 -9.10
N LYS A 56 11.07 1.20 -10.37
CA LYS A 56 11.78 2.44 -10.71
C LYS A 56 11.05 3.67 -10.19
N LYS A 57 9.74 3.68 -10.30
CA LYS A 57 8.98 4.82 -9.82
C LYS A 57 9.06 4.97 -8.31
N MET A 58 9.20 3.88 -7.60
CA MET A 58 9.35 3.91 -6.15
C MET A 58 10.81 4.00 -5.71
N LYS A 59 11.73 3.99 -6.66
CA LYS A 59 13.18 4.08 -6.42
C LYS A 59 13.67 2.95 -5.52
N ILE A 60 13.22 1.76 -5.84
CA ILE A 60 13.65 0.54 -5.14
C ILE A 60 13.98 -0.51 -6.18
N SER A 61 14.63 -1.59 -5.72
CA SER A 61 14.95 -2.68 -6.60
C SER A 61 13.70 -3.51 -6.91
N ARG A 62 13.75 -4.24 -8.01
CA ARG A 62 12.64 -5.09 -8.38
C ARG A 62 12.35 -6.18 -7.34
N PRO A 63 13.35 -6.86 -6.78
CA PRO A 63 13.04 -7.84 -5.72
C PRO A 63 12.38 -7.21 -4.49
N THR A 64 12.78 -6.00 -4.12
CA THR A 64 12.13 -5.31 -3.01
C THR A 64 10.68 -4.99 -3.36
N PHE A 65 10.45 -4.50 -4.59
CA PHE A 65 9.09 -4.23 -5.03
C PHE A 65 8.23 -5.49 -4.98
N SER A 66 8.79 -6.61 -5.45
CA SER A 66 8.05 -7.87 -5.45
C SER A 66 7.63 -8.28 -4.05
N ARG A 67 8.51 -8.10 -3.07
CA ARG A 67 8.16 -8.42 -1.68
C ARG A 67 7.08 -7.52 -1.14
N ILE A 68 7.16 -6.23 -1.47
CA ILE A 68 6.15 -5.27 -1.03
C ILE A 68 4.80 -5.60 -1.64
N GLU A 69 4.80 -5.89 -2.93
CA GLU A 69 3.57 -6.23 -3.64
C GLU A 69 2.95 -7.51 -3.10
N THR A 70 3.76 -8.53 -2.85
CA THR A 70 3.27 -9.77 -2.30
C THR A 70 2.65 -9.58 -0.92
N SER A 71 3.32 -8.79 -0.09
CA SER A 71 2.79 -8.48 1.23
C SER A 71 1.46 -7.73 1.13
N ALA A 72 1.39 -6.77 0.22
CA ALA A 72 0.16 -6.00 0.02
C ALA A 72 -0.99 -6.89 -0.43
N HIS A 73 -0.73 -7.77 -1.39
CA HIS A 73 -1.77 -8.66 -1.90
C HIS A 73 -2.28 -9.61 -0.81
N ARG A 74 -1.38 -10.12 0.02
CA ARG A 74 -1.78 -11.01 1.10
C ARG A 74 -2.67 -10.30 2.11
N LYS A 75 -2.32 -9.07 2.44
CA LYS A 75 -3.12 -8.28 3.39
C LYS A 75 -4.49 -7.98 2.84
N ILE A 76 -4.57 -7.60 1.57
CA ILE A 76 -5.84 -7.31 0.94
C ILE A 76 -6.70 -8.57 0.88
N ALA A 77 -6.09 -9.69 0.51
CA ALA A 77 -6.81 -10.95 0.45
C ALA A 77 -7.34 -11.36 1.83
N ASP A 78 -6.52 -11.17 2.86
CA ASP A 78 -6.94 -11.49 4.22
C ASP A 78 -8.14 -10.65 4.60
N ALA A 79 -8.12 -9.36 4.27
CA ALA A 79 -9.24 -8.49 4.62
C ALA A 79 -10.51 -8.90 3.89
N LEU A 80 -10.39 -9.24 2.61
CA LEU A 80 -11.56 -9.62 1.84
C LEU A 80 -12.14 -10.97 2.26
N VAL A 81 -11.26 -11.95 2.45
CA VAL A 81 -11.71 -13.31 2.77
C VAL A 81 -12.23 -13.40 4.19
N ASN A 82 -11.57 -12.76 5.12
CA ASN A 82 -11.91 -12.88 6.53
C ASN A 82 -12.70 -11.69 7.07
N ILE A 83 -13.14 -10.82 6.18
CA ILE A 83 -14.01 -9.69 6.50
C ILE A 83 -13.39 -8.82 7.58
N LYS A 84 -12.27 -8.20 7.23
CA LYS A 84 -11.54 -7.29 8.12
C LYS A 84 -11.50 -5.91 7.49
N ALA A 85 -11.27 -4.91 8.33
CA ALA A 85 -11.08 -3.55 7.83
C ALA A 85 -9.64 -3.39 7.34
N ILE A 86 -9.45 -2.55 6.34
CA ILE A 86 -8.11 -2.20 5.84
C ILE A 86 -7.83 -0.78 6.26
N ARG A 87 -6.75 -0.59 7.01
CA ARG A 87 -6.27 0.74 7.36
C ARG A 87 -4.96 0.99 6.65
N ILE A 88 -4.86 2.14 5.99
CA ILE A 88 -3.68 2.47 5.21
C ILE A 88 -2.89 3.52 5.96
N GLU A 89 -1.72 3.12 6.48
CA GLU A 89 -0.90 4.06 7.23
C GLU A 89 0.48 3.48 7.47
N GLY A 90 1.43 4.35 7.75
CA GLY A 90 2.76 3.92 8.13
C GLY A 90 3.66 3.61 6.96
N GLY A 91 4.79 2.99 7.27
CA GLY A 91 5.76 2.63 6.26
C GLY A 91 6.85 3.66 6.12
N CYS A 92 7.96 3.27 5.49
CA CYS A 92 9.09 4.15 5.25
C CYS A 92 8.94 4.79 3.88
N CYS A 93 8.21 5.90 3.83
CA CYS A 93 7.83 6.48 2.55
C CYS A 93 8.06 7.97 2.53
N GLN A 94 8.32 8.47 1.34
CA GLN A 94 8.37 9.89 1.09
C GLN A 94 7.33 10.21 0.03
N ILE A 95 6.38 11.08 0.40
CA ILE A 95 5.30 11.42 -0.50
C ILE A 95 5.75 12.53 -1.42
N ILE A 96 5.56 12.33 -2.71
CA ILE A 96 5.87 13.35 -3.71
C ILE A 96 4.65 14.23 -3.82
N ARG A 97 4.80 15.46 -3.37
CA ARG A 97 3.69 16.39 -3.41
C ARG A 97 3.47 16.92 -4.81
N ARG A 98 2.21 16.97 -5.18
CA ARG A 98 1.87 17.65 -6.41
C ARG A 98 1.65 19.08 -6.12
N SER A 99 2.05 19.87 -7.08
CA SER A 99 1.70 21.28 -7.03
C SER A 99 0.23 21.41 -7.22
N ARG A 100 -0.38 22.16 -6.43
CA ARG A 100 -1.80 22.27 -6.59
C ARG A 100 -2.23 23.57 -6.81
N LYS A 101 -2.88 23.30 -7.22
CA LYS A 101 -3.46 24.24 -7.29
C LYS A 101 -4.39 24.52 -6.78
#